data_7d0df98e932d991d03cf9220cbfa2a4f
#
_entry.id   7d0df98e932d991d03cf9220cbfa2a4f
#
_cell.length_a   1.000
_cell.length_b   1.000
_cell.length_c   1.000
_cell.angle_alpha   90.00
_cell.angle_beta   90.00
_cell.angle_gamma   90.00
#
_symmetry.space_group_name_H-M   'P 1'
#
loop_
_entity.id
_entity.type
_entity.pdbx_description
1 polymer ?
#
loop_
_entity_poly.entity_id
_entity_poly.type
_entity_poly.pdbx_seq_one_letter_code
_entity_poly.pdbx_strand_id
1 'polypeptide(L)'
;MKKKSEKRISQFVPVEKCRPNAWNPRGMNKKEFEALKLSIQEHGQTQPIQVRPIKDGYEIIGGYHRWMAMKELKFLEVEVNITPMNDDEAKIFSLQDNIHGNDDLLRLGKLVYELTEKGFSIKKIAQVYGTEEDALKDALKVAHEDIAKKLQKLKDEMTKENFVELSFIIDEKPKDQIKTFVKDVTKFAETKGVEVESVKEKINPKKVTIALITFSVTGPQAKVINRAIEKLIKAEKVSKSRALELICADFLAGN
;
A
#
# COMPACT_ATOMS: atom_id res chain seq x y z
N MET A 1 -36.65 -15.31 -2.46
CA MET A 1 -36.93 -14.81 -1.10
C MET A 1 -37.02 -13.30 -1.17
N LYS A 2 -38.17 -12.67 -0.88
CA LYS A 2 -38.31 -11.20 -0.79
C LYS A 2 -37.52 -10.76 0.46
N LYS A 3 -36.36 -10.07 0.29
CA LYS A 3 -35.71 -9.37 1.40
C LYS A 3 -36.74 -8.39 1.99
N LYS A 4 -37.06 -8.54 3.27
CA LYS A 4 -37.84 -7.55 4.04
C LYS A 4 -37.12 -6.22 3.89
N SER A 5 -37.78 -5.18 3.39
CA SER A 5 -37.17 -3.84 3.36
C SER A 5 -36.93 -3.42 4.81
N GLU A 6 -35.68 -3.45 5.23
CA GLU A 6 -35.33 -2.87 6.51
C GLU A 6 -35.73 -1.40 6.48
N LYS A 7 -36.46 -0.98 7.50
CA LYS A 7 -37.03 0.35 7.61
C LYS A 7 -35.85 1.35 7.65
N ARG A 8 -35.67 2.14 6.59
CA ARG A 8 -34.73 3.25 6.57
C ARG A 8 -35.13 4.23 7.66
N ILE A 9 -34.23 4.51 8.59
CA ILE A 9 -34.45 5.45 9.67
C ILE A 9 -33.82 6.76 9.23
N SER A 10 -34.68 7.76 8.93
CA SER A 10 -34.23 9.13 8.68
C SER A 10 -34.11 9.85 10.02
N GLN A 11 -32.97 10.48 10.26
CA GLN A 11 -32.72 11.28 11.45
C GLN A 11 -31.69 12.38 11.19
N PHE A 12 -31.71 13.41 12.02
CA PHE A 12 -30.65 14.43 12.03
C PHE A 12 -29.48 13.97 12.90
N VAL A 13 -28.26 14.16 12.37
CA VAL A 13 -27.03 13.86 13.09
C VAL A 13 -26.04 15.01 12.91
N PRO A 14 -25.13 15.25 13.87
CA PRO A 14 -24.08 16.26 13.72
C PRO A 14 -23.25 16.01 12.47
N VAL A 15 -22.99 17.06 11.67
CA VAL A 15 -22.17 16.98 10.43
C VAL A 15 -20.83 16.32 10.71
N GLU A 16 -20.21 16.62 11.85
CA GLU A 16 -18.90 16.11 12.25
C GLU A 16 -18.90 14.61 12.61
N LYS A 17 -20.07 14.02 12.83
CA LYS A 17 -20.21 12.56 13.04
C LYS A 17 -20.20 11.78 11.73
N CYS A 18 -20.40 12.46 10.59
CA CYS A 18 -20.35 11.86 9.27
C CYS A 18 -18.93 11.92 8.70
N ARG A 19 -18.43 10.80 8.18
CA ARG A 19 -17.10 10.68 7.58
C ARG A 19 -17.22 10.18 6.14
N PRO A 20 -16.43 10.75 5.20
CA PRO A 20 -16.41 10.25 3.82
C PRO A 20 -15.82 8.84 3.77
N ASN A 21 -16.31 8.02 2.84
CA ASN A 21 -15.66 6.78 2.48
C ASN A 21 -14.44 7.03 1.57
N ALA A 22 -13.51 6.08 1.51
CA ALA A 22 -12.29 6.21 0.72
C ALA A 22 -12.45 5.77 -0.75
N TRP A 23 -13.58 5.12 -1.10
CA TRP A 23 -13.76 4.46 -2.41
C TRP A 23 -14.80 5.14 -3.32
N ASN A 24 -15.38 6.27 -2.93
CA ASN A 24 -16.38 6.96 -3.76
C ASN A 24 -15.77 7.37 -5.12
N PRO A 25 -16.25 6.82 -6.25
CA PRO A 25 -15.70 7.10 -7.56
C PRO A 25 -16.12 8.46 -8.12
N ARG A 26 -17.21 9.05 -7.58
CA ARG A 26 -17.82 10.24 -8.14
C ARG A 26 -16.97 11.48 -7.97
N GLY A 27 -16.63 12.11 -9.10
CA GLY A 27 -16.07 13.46 -9.16
C GLY A 27 -17.16 14.53 -9.30
N MET A 28 -16.85 15.76 -8.94
CA MET A 28 -17.67 16.95 -9.19
C MET A 28 -16.71 18.11 -9.49
N ASN A 29 -16.96 18.86 -10.56
CA ASN A 29 -16.15 20.03 -10.85
C ASN A 29 -16.54 21.22 -9.95
N LYS A 30 -15.65 22.22 -9.89
CA LYS A 30 -15.83 23.39 -9.00
C LYS A 30 -17.13 24.15 -9.28
N LYS A 31 -17.51 24.31 -10.56
CA LYS A 31 -18.71 25.04 -10.96
C LYS A 31 -20.00 24.31 -10.51
N GLU A 32 -20.04 23.00 -10.69
CA GLU A 32 -21.13 22.16 -10.22
C GLU A 32 -21.25 22.17 -8.69
N PHE A 33 -20.11 22.16 -7.99
CA PHE A 33 -20.10 22.20 -6.53
C PHE A 33 -20.60 23.54 -5.98
N GLU A 34 -20.20 24.68 -6.58
CA GLU A 34 -20.73 25.99 -6.20
C GLU A 34 -22.23 26.12 -6.49
N ALA A 35 -22.72 25.59 -7.61
CA ALA A 35 -24.15 25.54 -7.88
C ALA A 35 -24.91 24.70 -6.85
N LEU A 36 -24.35 23.56 -6.43
CA LEU A 36 -24.92 22.72 -5.36
C LEU A 36 -24.96 23.48 -4.02
N LYS A 37 -23.93 24.24 -3.67
CA LYS A 37 -23.89 25.05 -2.45
C LYS A 37 -24.98 26.12 -2.47
N LEU A 38 -25.12 26.84 -3.58
CA LEU A 38 -26.18 27.84 -3.74
C LEU A 38 -27.58 27.21 -3.56
N SER A 39 -27.82 26.08 -4.21
CA SER A 39 -29.10 25.35 -4.06
C SER A 39 -29.37 24.94 -2.61
N ILE A 40 -28.34 24.49 -1.88
CA ILE A 40 -28.49 24.11 -0.47
C ILE A 40 -28.71 25.36 0.41
N GLN A 41 -28.10 26.50 0.10
CA GLN A 41 -28.36 27.75 0.80
C GLN A 41 -29.81 28.24 0.65
N GLU A 42 -30.39 28.09 -0.55
CA GLU A 42 -31.74 28.57 -0.86
C GLU A 42 -32.83 27.62 -0.35
N HIS A 43 -32.62 26.32 -0.49
CA HIS A 43 -33.68 25.33 -0.27
C HIS A 43 -33.39 24.39 0.92
N GLY A 44 -32.25 24.50 1.56
CA GLY A 44 -31.81 23.55 2.58
C GLY A 44 -31.46 22.18 2.02
N GLN A 45 -31.43 21.19 2.89
CA GLN A 45 -31.20 19.82 2.51
C GLN A 45 -32.49 19.18 1.97
N THR A 46 -32.56 18.93 0.67
CA THR A 46 -33.72 18.34 0.01
C THR A 46 -33.75 16.82 -0.01
N GLN A 47 -32.60 16.17 0.19
CA GLN A 47 -32.46 14.71 0.21
C GLN A 47 -31.49 14.27 1.32
N PRO A 48 -31.86 13.26 2.11
CA PRO A 48 -31.00 12.71 3.15
C PRO A 48 -29.70 12.14 2.57
N ILE A 49 -28.64 12.22 3.36
CA ILE A 49 -27.36 11.57 3.06
C ILE A 49 -27.48 10.09 3.42
N GLN A 50 -26.99 9.20 2.56
CA GLN A 50 -27.00 7.77 2.84
C GLN A 50 -25.76 7.42 3.65
N VAL A 51 -25.95 6.80 4.81
CA VAL A 51 -24.87 6.46 5.72
C VAL A 51 -25.03 5.05 6.29
N ARG A 52 -23.90 4.47 6.72
CA ARG A 52 -23.90 3.27 7.58
C ARG A 52 -23.27 3.59 8.93
N PRO A 53 -23.64 2.89 10.01
CA PRO A 53 -23.02 3.07 11.31
C PRO A 53 -21.60 2.52 11.31
N ILE A 54 -20.68 3.26 11.94
CA ILE A 54 -19.31 2.84 12.27
C ILE A 54 -19.05 3.08 13.76
N LYS A 55 -17.92 2.60 14.28
CA LYS A 55 -17.63 2.64 15.74
C LYS A 55 -17.86 4.01 16.39
N ASP A 56 -17.48 5.11 15.72
CA ASP A 56 -17.54 6.46 16.30
C ASP A 56 -18.33 7.45 15.42
N GLY A 57 -19.40 7.02 14.77
CA GLY A 57 -20.23 7.88 13.92
C GLY A 57 -20.80 7.16 12.72
N TYR A 58 -20.79 7.81 11.58
CA TYR A 58 -21.41 7.33 10.37
C TYR A 58 -20.47 7.47 9.18
N GLU A 59 -20.40 6.45 8.35
CA GLU A 59 -19.69 6.51 7.07
C GLU A 59 -20.67 6.82 5.93
N ILE A 60 -20.33 7.82 5.13
CA ILE A 60 -21.16 8.27 4.00
C ILE A 60 -20.99 7.28 2.86
N ILE A 61 -22.08 6.70 2.39
CA ILE A 61 -22.13 5.78 1.25
C ILE A 61 -22.83 6.39 0.03
N GLY A 62 -23.59 7.49 0.21
CA GLY A 62 -24.19 8.28 -0.86
C GLY A 62 -24.41 9.71 -0.41
N GLY A 63 -24.34 10.68 -1.34
CA GLY A 63 -24.53 12.10 -1.07
C GLY A 63 -23.30 12.84 -0.51
N TYR A 64 -22.11 12.37 -0.78
CA TYR A 64 -20.84 12.97 -0.33
C TYR A 64 -20.72 14.47 -0.62
N HIS A 65 -21.03 14.91 -1.86
CA HIS A 65 -20.91 16.31 -2.23
C HIS A 65 -21.93 17.20 -1.51
N ARG A 66 -23.14 16.68 -1.24
CA ARG A 66 -24.14 17.38 -0.41
C ARG A 66 -23.63 17.59 1.02
N TRP A 67 -23.09 16.53 1.64
CA TRP A 67 -22.48 16.63 2.97
C TRP A 67 -21.31 17.63 2.99
N MET A 68 -20.44 17.60 1.99
CA MET A 68 -19.29 18.50 1.90
C MET A 68 -19.76 19.96 1.77
N ALA A 69 -20.77 20.24 0.92
CA ALA A 69 -21.35 21.55 0.75
C ALA A 69 -21.99 22.06 2.06
N MET A 70 -22.75 21.21 2.76
CA MET A 70 -23.37 21.57 4.04
C MET A 70 -22.32 21.82 5.13
N LYS A 71 -21.23 21.06 5.13
CA LYS A 71 -20.09 21.27 6.04
C LYS A 71 -19.42 22.62 5.79
N GLU A 72 -19.16 22.99 4.53
CA GLU A 72 -18.63 24.30 4.17
C GLU A 72 -19.58 25.46 4.51
N LEU A 73 -20.87 25.24 4.38
CA LEU A 73 -21.93 26.18 4.78
C LEU A 73 -22.15 26.23 6.30
N LYS A 74 -21.36 25.46 7.08
CA LYS A 74 -21.42 25.42 8.55
C LYS A 74 -22.76 24.95 9.13
N PHE A 75 -23.43 24.04 8.45
CA PHE A 75 -24.56 23.34 9.04
C PHE A 75 -24.10 22.56 10.28
N LEU A 76 -24.86 22.61 11.35
CA LEU A 76 -24.56 21.88 12.58
C LEU A 76 -24.98 20.40 12.46
N GLU A 77 -26.09 20.16 11.80
CA GLU A 77 -26.68 18.83 11.61
C GLU A 77 -27.06 18.59 10.15
N VAL A 78 -27.12 17.32 9.77
CA VAL A 78 -27.56 16.85 8.46
C VAL A 78 -28.56 15.72 8.63
N GLU A 79 -29.55 15.68 7.76
CA GLU A 79 -30.46 14.57 7.70
C GLU A 79 -29.82 13.37 7.00
N VAL A 80 -29.86 12.21 7.63
CA VAL A 80 -29.26 10.98 7.13
C VAL A 80 -30.27 9.84 7.10
N ASN A 81 -30.13 8.95 6.12
CA ASN A 81 -30.74 7.63 6.12
C ASN A 81 -29.69 6.62 6.57
N ILE A 82 -29.92 6.01 7.72
CA ILE A 82 -28.99 5.01 8.28
C ILE A 82 -29.41 3.63 7.80
N THR A 83 -28.49 2.93 7.14
CA THR A 83 -28.67 1.54 6.73
C THR A 83 -27.46 0.73 7.19
N PRO A 84 -27.62 -0.19 8.15
CA PRO A 84 -26.56 -1.10 8.54
C PRO A 84 -26.16 -1.98 7.36
N MET A 85 -24.87 -2.04 7.03
CA MET A 85 -24.34 -2.88 5.97
C MET A 85 -22.84 -3.12 6.17
N ASN A 86 -22.35 -4.24 5.66
CA ASN A 86 -20.92 -4.53 5.63
C ASN A 86 -20.19 -3.75 4.53
N ASP A 87 -18.86 -3.87 4.44
CA ASP A 87 -18.03 -3.12 3.50
C ASP A 87 -18.39 -3.41 2.03
N ASP A 88 -18.66 -4.65 1.69
CA ASP A 88 -18.98 -5.06 0.32
C ASP A 88 -20.36 -4.57 -0.11
N GLU A 89 -21.33 -4.66 0.78
CA GLU A 89 -22.67 -4.09 0.58
C GLU A 89 -22.62 -2.58 0.42
N ALA A 90 -21.79 -1.89 1.23
CA ALA A 90 -21.61 -0.45 1.14
C ALA A 90 -20.98 -0.02 -0.19
N LYS A 91 -19.98 -0.76 -0.68
CA LYS A 91 -19.36 -0.51 -1.99
C LYS A 91 -20.35 -0.71 -3.14
N ILE A 92 -21.12 -1.81 -3.10
CA ILE A 92 -22.15 -2.09 -4.10
C ILE A 92 -23.25 -1.02 -4.06
N PHE A 93 -23.69 -0.60 -2.87
CA PHE A 93 -24.69 0.45 -2.71
C PHE A 93 -24.18 1.78 -3.26
N SER A 94 -22.94 2.14 -3.00
CA SER A 94 -22.32 3.37 -3.51
C SER A 94 -22.28 3.39 -5.05
N LEU A 95 -22.07 2.26 -5.70
CA LEU A 95 -22.18 2.17 -7.16
C LEU A 95 -23.62 2.45 -7.64
N GLN A 96 -24.63 1.90 -6.98
CA GLN A 96 -26.04 2.13 -7.33
C GLN A 96 -26.48 3.59 -7.16
N ASP A 97 -26.00 4.28 -6.12
CA ASP A 97 -26.32 5.69 -5.85
C ASP A 97 -25.66 6.64 -6.86
N ASN A 98 -24.61 6.20 -7.56
CA ASN A 98 -23.80 6.99 -8.48
C ASN A 98 -24.16 6.82 -9.98
N ILE A 99 -25.22 6.11 -10.35
CA ILE A 99 -25.62 5.77 -11.74
C ILE A 99 -25.69 6.97 -12.71
N HIS A 100 -25.75 8.21 -12.22
CA HIS A 100 -25.96 9.42 -13.03
C HIS A 100 -24.84 10.48 -12.89
N GLY A 101 -23.61 10.11 -12.57
CA GLY A 101 -22.51 11.04 -12.36
C GLY A 101 -21.33 10.85 -13.32
N ASN A 102 -20.47 11.87 -13.41
CA ASN A 102 -19.16 11.74 -14.04
C ASN A 102 -18.22 11.07 -13.05
N ASP A 103 -17.83 9.82 -13.32
CA ASP A 103 -16.94 9.09 -12.44
C ASP A 103 -15.47 9.32 -12.80
N ASP A 104 -14.65 9.34 -11.77
CA ASP A 104 -13.20 9.21 -11.91
C ASP A 104 -12.88 7.74 -12.27
N LEU A 105 -12.50 7.50 -13.52
CA LEU A 105 -12.19 6.17 -14.04
C LEU A 105 -11.17 5.40 -13.20
N LEU A 106 -10.19 6.10 -12.62
CA LEU A 106 -9.19 5.48 -11.77
C LEU A 106 -9.81 4.98 -10.45
N ARG A 107 -10.66 5.78 -9.82
CA ARG A 107 -11.36 5.39 -8.59
C ARG A 107 -12.38 4.28 -8.84
N LEU A 108 -13.12 4.40 -9.93
CA LEU A 108 -14.05 3.36 -10.37
C LEU A 108 -13.29 2.05 -10.62
N GLY A 109 -12.18 2.09 -11.37
CA GLY A 109 -11.36 0.92 -11.65
C GLY A 109 -10.81 0.26 -10.38
N LYS A 110 -10.36 1.03 -9.39
CA LYS A 110 -9.93 0.50 -8.08
C LYS A 110 -11.06 -0.18 -7.33
N LEU A 111 -12.24 0.42 -7.32
CA LEU A 111 -13.41 -0.15 -6.66
C LEU A 111 -13.85 -1.46 -7.34
N VAL A 112 -13.87 -1.48 -8.67
CA VAL A 112 -14.19 -2.69 -9.46
C VAL A 112 -13.14 -3.77 -9.21
N TYR A 113 -11.85 -3.44 -9.18
CA TYR A 113 -10.78 -4.37 -8.87
C TYR A 113 -10.98 -5.02 -7.49
N GLU A 114 -11.21 -4.23 -6.45
CA GLU A 114 -11.45 -4.75 -5.10
C GLU A 114 -12.67 -5.68 -5.03
N LEU A 115 -13.74 -5.39 -5.75
CA LEU A 115 -14.93 -6.23 -5.81
C LEU A 115 -14.66 -7.54 -6.57
N THR A 116 -13.87 -7.50 -7.65
CA THR A 116 -13.50 -8.72 -8.40
C THR A 116 -12.61 -9.64 -7.58
N GLU A 117 -11.64 -9.12 -6.81
CA GLU A 117 -10.83 -9.90 -5.87
C GLU A 117 -11.66 -10.60 -4.78
N LYS A 118 -12.82 -10.03 -4.45
CA LYS A 118 -13.79 -10.64 -3.52
C LYS A 118 -14.77 -11.61 -4.18
N GLY A 119 -14.58 -11.91 -5.47
CA GLY A 119 -15.36 -12.89 -6.22
C GLY A 119 -16.62 -12.36 -6.90
N PHE A 120 -16.83 -11.04 -6.94
CA PHE A 120 -17.92 -10.48 -7.74
C PHE A 120 -17.53 -10.48 -9.23
N SER A 121 -18.40 -11.00 -10.10
CA SER A 121 -18.15 -10.95 -11.54
C SER A 121 -18.35 -9.53 -12.10
N ILE A 122 -17.54 -9.15 -13.08
CA ILE A 122 -17.65 -7.85 -13.78
C ILE A 122 -19.08 -7.67 -14.31
N LYS A 123 -19.67 -8.72 -14.87
CA LYS A 123 -21.05 -8.72 -15.35
C LYS A 123 -22.05 -8.31 -14.24
N LYS A 124 -21.89 -8.85 -13.04
CA LYS A 124 -22.74 -8.52 -11.90
C LYS A 124 -22.55 -7.07 -11.45
N ILE A 125 -21.29 -6.60 -11.42
CA ILE A 125 -20.95 -5.21 -11.09
C ILE A 125 -21.55 -4.26 -12.15
N ALA A 126 -21.39 -4.55 -13.43
CA ALA A 126 -21.94 -3.77 -14.54
C ALA A 126 -23.45 -3.65 -14.47
N GLN A 127 -24.14 -4.77 -14.19
CA GLN A 127 -25.59 -4.80 -14.01
C GLN A 127 -26.05 -3.93 -12.83
N VAL A 128 -25.31 -3.94 -11.72
CA VAL A 128 -25.64 -3.16 -10.50
C VAL A 128 -25.38 -1.67 -10.74
N TYR A 129 -24.28 -1.36 -11.42
CA TYR A 129 -23.86 0.00 -11.74
C TYR A 129 -24.66 0.62 -12.90
N GLY A 130 -25.36 -0.18 -13.68
CA GLY A 130 -26.15 0.29 -14.82
C GLY A 130 -25.29 0.70 -16.03
N THR A 131 -24.16 0.00 -16.25
CA THR A 131 -23.22 0.26 -17.36
C THR A 131 -22.89 -1.02 -18.12
N GLU A 132 -22.19 -0.86 -19.24
CA GLU A 132 -21.66 -2.00 -20.01
C GLU A 132 -20.39 -2.58 -19.37
N GLU A 133 -20.17 -3.89 -19.54
CA GLU A 133 -18.98 -4.57 -19.00
C GLU A 133 -17.68 -3.97 -19.52
N ASP A 134 -17.66 -3.50 -20.77
CA ASP A 134 -16.47 -2.95 -21.42
C ASP A 134 -16.06 -1.62 -20.77
N ALA A 135 -17.00 -0.78 -20.37
CA ALA A 135 -16.70 0.44 -19.61
C ALA A 135 -15.99 0.14 -18.27
N LEU A 136 -16.38 -0.93 -17.59
CA LEU A 136 -15.70 -1.37 -16.36
C LEU A 136 -14.32 -1.97 -16.62
N LYS A 137 -14.16 -2.68 -17.75
CA LYS A 137 -12.83 -3.20 -18.18
C LYS A 137 -11.87 -2.05 -18.49
N ASP A 138 -12.34 -0.98 -19.14
CA ASP A 138 -11.53 0.21 -19.38
C ASP A 138 -11.13 0.91 -18.07
N ALA A 139 -12.04 1.04 -17.12
CA ALA A 139 -11.72 1.56 -15.81
C ALA A 139 -10.69 0.69 -15.06
N LEU A 140 -10.83 -0.64 -15.12
CA LEU A 140 -9.85 -1.60 -14.57
C LEU A 140 -8.48 -1.43 -15.20
N LYS A 141 -8.40 -1.25 -16.52
CA LYS A 141 -7.13 -1.02 -17.23
C LYS A 141 -6.42 0.22 -16.71
N VAL A 142 -7.13 1.33 -16.55
CA VAL A 142 -6.59 2.57 -15.96
C VAL A 142 -6.06 2.34 -14.55
N ALA A 143 -6.79 1.58 -13.73
CA ALA A 143 -6.34 1.25 -12.37
C ALA A 143 -5.08 0.37 -12.37
N HIS A 144 -5.00 -0.64 -13.24
CA HIS A 144 -3.81 -1.49 -13.37
C HIS A 144 -2.59 -0.69 -13.85
N GLU A 145 -2.75 0.24 -14.80
CA GLU A 145 -1.67 1.11 -15.27
C GLU A 145 -1.16 2.04 -14.16
N ASP A 146 -2.05 2.61 -13.31
CA ASP A 146 -1.67 3.42 -12.15
C ASP A 146 -0.88 2.61 -11.12
N ILE A 147 -1.33 1.38 -10.82
CA ILE A 147 -0.63 0.47 -9.91
C ILE A 147 0.75 0.10 -10.47
N ALA A 148 0.83 -0.24 -11.76
CA ALA A 148 2.10 -0.59 -12.40
C ALA A 148 3.10 0.59 -12.37
N LYS A 149 2.64 1.82 -12.66
CA LYS A 149 3.47 3.04 -12.56
C LYS A 149 3.96 3.29 -11.14
N LYS A 150 3.11 3.10 -10.13
CA LYS A 150 3.50 3.24 -8.73
C LYS A 150 4.52 2.20 -8.28
N LEU A 151 4.33 0.94 -8.69
CA LEU A 151 5.28 -0.13 -8.42
C LEU A 151 6.63 0.14 -9.10
N GLN A 152 6.63 0.62 -10.36
CA GLN A 152 7.87 0.97 -11.04
C GLN A 152 8.57 2.14 -10.33
N LYS A 153 7.83 3.19 -9.94
CA LYS A 153 8.39 4.30 -9.16
C LYS A 153 9.01 3.84 -7.84
N LEU A 154 8.32 2.96 -7.10
CA LEU A 154 8.85 2.38 -5.86
C LEU A 154 10.12 1.55 -6.11
N LYS A 155 10.15 0.75 -7.19
CA LYS A 155 11.37 0.03 -7.60
C LYS A 155 12.51 0.98 -7.92
N ASP A 156 12.24 2.05 -8.68
CA ASP A 156 13.25 3.05 -9.04
C ASP A 156 13.76 3.82 -7.82
N GLU A 157 12.89 4.13 -6.85
CA GLU A 157 13.26 4.73 -5.56
C GLU A 157 14.08 3.75 -4.70
N MET A 158 13.69 2.48 -4.66
CA MET A 158 14.44 1.44 -3.96
C MET A 158 15.83 1.22 -4.60
N THR A 159 15.96 1.31 -5.93
CA THR A 159 17.25 1.17 -6.61
C THR A 159 18.14 2.40 -6.49
N LYS A 160 17.58 3.62 -6.37
CA LYS A 160 18.37 4.87 -6.32
C LYS A 160 18.82 5.29 -4.91
N GLU A 161 18.09 4.98 -3.85
CA GLU A 161 18.36 5.54 -2.52
C GLU A 161 18.69 4.52 -1.42
N ASN A 162 18.54 3.22 -1.65
CA ASN A 162 18.51 2.24 -0.55
C ASN A 162 19.57 1.15 -0.60
N PHE A 163 20.43 1.10 -1.62
CA PHE A 163 21.51 0.12 -1.63
C PHE A 163 22.81 0.75 -1.16
N VAL A 164 23.31 0.20 -0.06
CA VAL A 164 24.64 0.52 0.48
C VAL A 164 25.55 -0.64 0.12
N GLU A 165 26.63 -0.35 -0.60
CA GLU A 165 27.69 -1.34 -0.80
C GLU A 165 28.43 -1.59 0.52
N LEU A 166 28.33 -2.80 1.02
CA LEU A 166 29.15 -3.26 2.14
C LEU A 166 30.28 -4.10 1.59
N SER A 167 31.49 -3.57 1.68
CA SER A 167 32.70 -4.27 1.26
C SER A 167 33.48 -4.78 2.47
N PHE A 168 33.89 -6.04 2.41
CA PHE A 168 34.69 -6.67 3.44
C PHE A 168 35.96 -7.20 2.81
N ILE A 169 37.10 -6.83 3.41
CA ILE A 169 38.40 -7.36 3.06
C ILE A 169 38.69 -8.55 3.99
N ILE A 170 38.88 -9.73 3.42
CA ILE A 170 39.25 -10.93 4.18
C ILE A 170 40.74 -11.02 4.19
N ASP A 171 41.34 -10.82 5.36
CA ASP A 171 42.75 -10.82 5.55
C ASP A 171 43.33 -12.23 5.68
N GLU A 172 44.47 -12.44 4.98
CA GLU A 172 45.54 -13.42 5.27
C GLU A 172 45.15 -14.87 5.59
N LYS A 173 44.23 -15.46 4.80
CA LYS A 173 43.92 -16.89 4.91
C LYS A 173 44.53 -17.70 3.75
N PRO A 174 44.86 -19.02 3.96
CA PRO A 174 45.15 -19.92 2.88
C PRO A 174 44.02 -19.95 1.82
N LYS A 175 44.39 -20.10 0.55
CA LYS A 175 43.49 -20.02 -0.59
C LYS A 175 42.25 -20.92 -0.47
N ASP A 176 42.43 -22.10 0.09
CA ASP A 176 41.34 -23.09 0.28
C ASP A 176 40.33 -22.64 1.33
N GLN A 177 40.79 -22.02 2.42
CA GLN A 177 39.92 -21.48 3.47
C GLN A 177 39.13 -20.25 2.99
N ILE A 178 39.74 -19.41 2.13
CA ILE A 178 39.05 -18.28 1.53
C ILE A 178 37.91 -18.75 0.61
N LYS A 179 38.14 -19.77 -0.22
CA LYS A 179 37.11 -20.34 -1.10
C LYS A 179 35.92 -20.89 -0.31
N THR A 180 36.20 -21.61 0.78
CA THR A 180 35.16 -22.11 1.66
C THR A 180 34.38 -20.97 2.30
N PHE A 181 35.05 -19.98 2.85
CA PHE A 181 34.43 -18.83 3.48
C PHE A 181 33.58 -18.01 2.49
N VAL A 182 34.10 -17.74 1.29
CA VAL A 182 33.34 -17.04 0.24
C VAL A 182 32.05 -17.81 -0.09
N LYS A 183 32.12 -19.14 -0.23
CA LYS A 183 30.97 -19.99 -0.49
C LYS A 183 29.94 -19.92 0.65
N ASP A 184 30.38 -19.95 1.89
CA ASP A 184 29.51 -19.89 3.07
C ASP A 184 28.84 -18.52 3.20
N VAL A 185 29.56 -17.43 2.98
CA VAL A 185 29.02 -16.07 2.98
C VAL A 185 28.02 -15.87 1.83
N THR A 186 28.31 -16.38 0.64
CA THR A 186 27.38 -16.32 -0.50
C THR A 186 26.08 -17.07 -0.18
N LYS A 187 26.18 -18.28 0.35
CA LYS A 187 25.02 -19.08 0.74
C LYS A 187 24.19 -18.40 1.83
N PHE A 188 24.86 -17.78 2.82
CA PHE A 188 24.19 -17.01 3.85
C PHE A 188 23.45 -15.80 3.25
N ALA A 189 24.08 -15.03 2.38
CA ALA A 189 23.50 -13.88 1.72
C ALA A 189 22.25 -14.27 0.91
N GLU A 190 22.34 -15.31 0.08
CA GLU A 190 21.22 -15.86 -0.71
C GLU A 190 20.05 -16.27 0.19
N THR A 191 20.33 -16.96 1.31
CA THR A 191 19.30 -17.38 2.26
C THR A 191 18.56 -16.20 2.90
N LYS A 192 19.22 -15.04 3.01
CA LYS A 192 18.66 -13.79 3.55
C LYS A 192 18.12 -12.84 2.46
N GLY A 193 18.09 -13.27 1.20
CA GLY A 193 17.65 -12.43 0.08
C GLY A 193 18.56 -11.24 -0.21
N VAL A 194 19.84 -11.35 0.12
CA VAL A 194 20.87 -10.34 -0.15
C VAL A 194 21.67 -10.77 -1.37
N GLU A 195 21.77 -9.92 -2.38
CA GLU A 195 22.52 -10.17 -3.59
C GLU A 195 24.01 -9.90 -3.37
N VAL A 196 24.86 -10.84 -3.79
CA VAL A 196 26.32 -10.69 -3.77
C VAL A 196 26.76 -10.13 -5.12
N GLU A 197 27.13 -8.85 -5.17
CA GLU A 197 27.45 -8.19 -6.45
C GLU A 197 28.80 -8.62 -7.03
N SER A 198 29.83 -8.80 -6.19
CA SER A 198 31.14 -9.20 -6.67
C SER A 198 32.00 -9.86 -5.60
N VAL A 199 32.83 -10.80 -6.06
CA VAL A 199 33.92 -11.37 -5.29
C VAL A 199 35.21 -11.16 -6.08
N LYS A 200 36.13 -10.36 -5.54
CA LYS A 200 37.44 -10.12 -6.17
C LYS A 200 38.54 -10.73 -5.33
N GLU A 201 39.23 -11.70 -5.91
CA GLU A 201 40.43 -12.32 -5.29
C GLU A 201 41.70 -11.61 -5.78
N LYS A 202 42.59 -11.23 -4.87
CA LYS A 202 43.90 -10.70 -5.19
C LYS A 202 44.98 -11.50 -4.45
N ILE A 203 45.89 -12.11 -5.20
CA ILE A 203 47.01 -12.85 -4.64
C ILE A 203 48.15 -11.88 -4.34
N ASN A 204 48.57 -11.82 -3.08
CA ASN A 204 49.75 -11.03 -2.65
C ASN A 204 51.04 -11.83 -2.88
N PRO A 205 52.21 -11.16 -3.15
CA PRO A 205 53.52 -11.83 -3.30
C PRO A 205 53.91 -12.77 -2.16
N LYS A 206 53.34 -12.60 -0.97
CA LYS A 206 53.54 -13.47 0.21
C LYS A 206 52.69 -14.75 0.20
N LYS A 207 52.05 -15.15 -0.93
CA LYS A 207 51.16 -16.30 -1.07
C LYS A 207 49.88 -16.25 -0.22
N VAL A 208 49.48 -15.06 0.22
CA VAL A 208 48.26 -14.84 0.97
C VAL A 208 47.19 -14.28 0.02
N THR A 209 46.02 -14.86 0.00
CA THR A 209 44.91 -14.41 -0.84
C THR A 209 44.04 -13.45 -0.04
N ILE A 210 43.76 -12.29 -0.62
CA ILE A 210 42.79 -11.33 -0.08
C ILE A 210 41.52 -11.45 -0.94
N ALA A 211 40.39 -11.68 -0.32
CA ALA A 211 39.13 -11.63 -1.02
C ALA A 211 38.33 -10.37 -0.60
N LEU A 212 37.81 -9.66 -1.59
CA LEU A 212 36.88 -8.55 -1.39
C LEU A 212 35.50 -9.05 -1.78
N ILE A 213 34.58 -9.06 -0.82
CA ILE A 213 33.17 -9.42 -1.05
C ILE A 213 32.35 -8.16 -0.91
N THR A 214 31.57 -7.86 -1.93
CA THR A 214 30.67 -6.70 -1.97
C THR A 214 29.22 -7.17 -2.00
N PHE A 215 28.41 -6.62 -1.11
CA PHE A 215 26.98 -6.88 -1.00
C PHE A 215 26.20 -5.62 -1.30
N SER A 216 25.11 -5.77 -2.04
CA SER A 216 24.08 -4.75 -2.13
C SER A 216 23.00 -4.98 -1.07
N VAL A 217 22.88 -4.07 -0.15
CA VAL A 217 21.90 -4.16 0.96
C VAL A 217 21.13 -2.86 1.13
N THR A 218 19.89 -2.95 1.58
CA THR A 218 19.11 -1.75 1.90
C THR A 218 19.71 -0.99 3.10
N GLY A 219 19.45 0.30 3.19
CA GLY A 219 19.94 1.12 4.31
C GLY A 219 19.61 0.56 5.70
N PRO A 220 18.37 0.07 5.96
CA PRO A 220 18.05 -0.63 7.21
C PRO A 220 18.84 -1.91 7.42
N GLN A 221 19.02 -2.75 6.40
CA GLN A 221 19.83 -3.98 6.47
C GLN A 221 21.30 -3.66 6.79
N ALA A 222 21.87 -2.66 6.13
CA ALA A 222 23.23 -2.20 6.39
C ALA A 222 23.42 -1.77 7.86
N LYS A 223 22.45 -1.06 8.44
CA LYS A 223 22.48 -0.67 9.86
C LYS A 223 22.49 -1.87 10.80
N VAL A 224 21.64 -2.89 10.52
CA VAL A 224 21.59 -4.13 11.31
C VAL A 224 22.90 -4.88 11.23
N ILE A 225 23.45 -5.09 10.01
CA ILE A 225 24.71 -5.79 9.77
C ILE A 225 25.88 -5.07 10.47
N ASN A 226 26.03 -3.76 10.27
CA ASN A 226 27.08 -2.99 10.91
C ASN A 226 27.00 -3.03 12.44
N ARG A 227 25.79 -2.92 13.02
CA ARG A 227 25.57 -3.01 14.46
C ARG A 227 25.95 -4.39 15.02
N ALA A 228 25.65 -5.47 14.33
CA ALA A 228 26.03 -6.83 14.72
C ALA A 228 27.55 -6.99 14.69
N ILE A 229 28.20 -6.52 13.62
CA ILE A 229 29.67 -6.55 13.47
C ILE A 229 30.33 -5.72 14.57
N GLU A 230 29.87 -4.49 14.82
CA GLU A 230 30.44 -3.65 15.89
C GLU A 230 30.30 -4.27 17.28
N LYS A 231 29.17 -4.94 17.55
CA LYS A 231 28.95 -5.66 18.80
C LYS A 231 29.97 -6.78 19.00
N LEU A 232 30.24 -7.58 17.95
CA LEU A 232 31.22 -8.65 17.99
C LEU A 232 32.66 -8.14 18.09
N ILE A 233 33.02 -7.09 17.36
CA ILE A 233 34.34 -6.46 17.47
C ILE A 233 34.62 -6.03 18.90
N LYS A 234 33.62 -5.44 19.58
CA LYS A 234 33.74 -5.01 20.98
C LYS A 234 33.82 -6.17 21.97
N ALA A 235 33.02 -7.21 21.75
CA ALA A 235 32.96 -8.38 22.64
C ALA A 235 34.20 -9.27 22.52
N GLU A 236 34.55 -9.61 21.28
CA GLU A 236 35.60 -10.61 20.98
C GLU A 236 36.96 -9.99 20.63
N LYS A 237 37.05 -8.64 20.56
CA LYS A 237 38.25 -7.89 20.16
C LYS A 237 38.85 -8.39 18.83
N VAL A 238 38.01 -8.72 17.88
CA VAL A 238 38.40 -9.26 16.57
C VAL A 238 38.32 -8.20 15.47
N SER A 239 38.93 -8.50 14.31
CA SER A 239 38.79 -7.65 13.12
C SER A 239 37.35 -7.69 12.55
N LYS A 240 37.03 -6.72 11.70
CA LYS A 240 35.72 -6.65 11.03
C LYS A 240 35.43 -7.90 10.18
N SER A 241 36.47 -8.43 9.50
CA SER A 241 36.40 -9.66 8.72
C SER A 241 36.10 -10.88 9.60
N ARG A 242 36.80 -10.98 10.74
CA ARG A 242 36.59 -12.09 11.67
C ARG A 242 35.21 -12.04 12.34
N ALA A 243 34.70 -10.84 12.64
CA ALA A 243 33.34 -10.67 13.14
C ALA A 243 32.28 -11.16 12.13
N LEU A 244 32.44 -10.83 10.84
CA LEU A 244 31.59 -11.35 9.77
C LEU A 244 31.64 -12.88 9.66
N GLU A 245 32.84 -13.45 9.73
CA GLU A 245 33.06 -14.90 9.70
C GLU A 245 32.33 -15.60 10.85
N LEU A 246 32.41 -15.07 12.07
CA LEU A 246 31.70 -15.61 13.23
C LEU A 246 30.17 -15.54 13.07
N ILE A 247 29.65 -14.44 12.56
CA ILE A 247 28.20 -14.31 12.28
C ILE A 247 27.75 -15.38 11.27
N CYS A 248 28.52 -15.59 10.20
CA CYS A 248 28.17 -16.59 9.19
C CYS A 248 28.30 -18.03 9.74
N ALA A 249 29.31 -18.31 10.55
CA ALA A 249 29.52 -19.61 11.16
C ALA A 249 28.41 -19.97 12.15
N ASP A 250 27.99 -19.05 13.02
CA ASP A 250 26.88 -19.21 13.96
C ASP A 250 25.58 -19.50 13.23
N PHE A 251 25.29 -18.76 12.17
CA PHE A 251 24.11 -18.99 11.37
C PHE A 251 24.09 -20.36 10.69
N LEU A 252 25.24 -20.79 10.13
CA LEU A 252 25.34 -22.10 9.47
C LEU A 252 25.29 -23.26 10.47
N ALA A 253 25.69 -23.02 11.73
CA ALA A 253 25.56 -23.98 12.82
C ALA A 253 24.12 -24.11 13.36
N GLY A 254 23.19 -23.27 12.91
CA GLY A 254 21.78 -23.33 13.32
C GLY A 254 21.47 -22.67 14.66
N ASN A 255 22.33 -21.77 15.12
CA ASN A 255 22.15 -20.97 16.35
C ASN A 255 21.53 -19.61 16.06
#